data_357481f470b77bc6b22a002531dbb938
#
_entry.id   357481f470b77bc6b22a002531dbb938
#
_cell.length_a   1.000
_cell.length_b   1.000
_cell.length_c   1.000
_cell.angle_alpha   90.00
_cell.angle_beta   90.00
_cell.angle_gamma   90.00
#
_symmetry.space_group_name_H-M   'P 1'
#
loop_
_entity.id
_entity.type
_entity.pdbx_description
1 polymer ?
#
loop_
_entity_poly.entity_id
_entity_poly.type
_entity_poly.pdbx_seq_one_letter_code
_entity_poly.pdbx_strand_id
1 'polypeptide(L)'
;MKRFFAMTLTILMLAALIGCSQKEITDGSYTVEVTLSGGSGRASVESPCKVMIADGQATATIIWSSPFYEYMLIGQTRYEPVQEEGNSTFEIPVVFDEEMAVSASTIAMSEPHLVDYTLRFDSKTLF
;
A
#
# COMPACT_ATOMS: atom_id res chain seq x y z
N MET A 1 13.14 -43.98 12.92
CA MET A 1 12.45 -42.87 13.57
C MET A 1 13.38 -41.72 13.86
N LYS A 2 14.52 -41.94 14.45
CA LYS A 2 15.47 -40.84 14.73
C LYS A 2 15.95 -40.13 13.46
N ARG A 3 15.98 -40.79 12.33
CA ARG A 3 16.40 -40.21 11.06
C ARG A 3 15.42 -39.16 10.54
N PHE A 4 14.12 -39.34 10.79
CA PHE A 4 13.12 -38.38 10.38
C PHE A 4 13.20 -37.09 11.18
N PHE A 5 13.59 -37.23 12.44
CA PHE A 5 13.74 -36.09 13.32
C PHE A 5 14.86 -35.16 12.84
N ALA A 6 15.98 -35.73 12.45
CA ALA A 6 17.12 -34.97 11.95
C ALA A 6 16.80 -34.23 10.65
N MET A 7 16.05 -34.87 9.74
CA MET A 7 15.65 -34.26 8.49
C MET A 7 14.71 -33.10 8.69
N THR A 8 13.77 -33.25 9.59
CA THR A 8 12.82 -32.18 9.91
C THR A 8 13.54 -30.96 10.47
N LEU A 9 14.49 -31.17 11.35
CA LEU A 9 15.27 -30.09 11.93
C LEU A 9 16.09 -29.35 10.88
N THR A 10 16.68 -30.07 9.94
CA THR A 10 17.46 -29.48 8.87
C THR A 10 16.60 -28.58 7.97
N ILE A 11 15.40 -29.01 7.64
CA ILE A 11 14.47 -28.22 6.83
C ILE A 11 14.08 -26.94 7.55
N LEU A 12 13.85 -27.02 8.85
CA LEU A 12 13.48 -25.86 9.64
C LEU A 12 14.62 -24.83 9.67
N MET A 13 15.84 -25.26 9.80
CA MET A 13 16.99 -24.35 9.78
C MET A 13 17.15 -23.68 8.44
N LEU A 14 16.90 -24.39 7.36
CA LEU A 14 17.00 -23.83 6.02
C LEU A 14 15.93 -22.73 5.80
N ALA A 15 14.72 -22.97 6.27
CA ALA A 15 13.67 -21.98 6.19
C ALA A 15 14.01 -20.71 6.99
N ALA A 16 14.61 -20.86 8.16
CA ALA A 16 15.04 -19.73 8.96
C ALA A 16 16.12 -18.90 8.26
N LEU A 17 17.04 -19.56 7.57
CA LEU A 17 18.09 -18.89 6.82
C LEU A 17 17.53 -18.08 5.65
N ILE A 18 16.54 -18.61 4.97
CA ILE A 18 15.87 -17.88 3.88
C ILE A 18 15.17 -16.65 4.42
N GLY A 19 14.49 -16.76 5.56
CA GLY A 19 13.84 -15.62 6.20
C GLY A 19 14.82 -14.53 6.59
N CYS A 20 16.00 -14.90 7.10
CA CYS A 20 17.03 -13.93 7.49
C CYS A 20 17.67 -13.21 6.32
N SER A 21 17.60 -13.77 5.10
CA SER A 21 18.20 -13.13 3.92
C SER A 21 17.33 -12.03 3.33
N GLN A 22 16.08 -11.93 3.73
CA GLN A 22 15.19 -10.88 3.24
C GLN A 22 15.41 -9.59 4.03
N LYS A 23 15.42 -8.48 3.30
CA LYS A 23 15.56 -7.17 3.90
C LYS A 23 14.27 -6.80 4.61
N GLU A 24 14.33 -6.62 5.90
CA GLU A 24 13.18 -6.21 6.70
C GLU A 24 13.20 -4.71 6.95
N ILE A 25 12.02 -4.11 6.91
CA ILE A 25 11.85 -2.71 7.24
C ILE A 25 11.35 -2.65 8.68
N THR A 26 12.04 -1.87 9.50
CA THR A 26 11.72 -1.71 10.91
C THR A 26 10.39 -0.99 11.09
N ASP A 27 9.61 -1.38 12.10
CA ASP A 27 8.38 -0.69 12.43
C ASP A 27 8.63 0.79 12.72
N GLY A 28 7.72 1.63 12.32
CA GLY A 28 7.81 3.07 12.53
C GLY A 28 7.08 3.87 11.48
N SER A 29 7.26 5.19 11.53
CA SER A 29 6.67 6.13 10.59
C SER A 29 7.69 6.55 9.55
N TYR A 30 7.27 6.53 8.30
CA TYR A 30 8.14 6.84 7.16
C TYR A 30 7.42 7.71 6.16
N THR A 31 8.17 8.25 5.20
CA THR A 31 7.61 8.79 3.96
C THR A 31 8.17 7.98 2.80
N VAL A 32 7.41 7.89 1.72
CA VAL A 32 7.80 7.12 0.54
C VAL A 32 7.24 7.81 -0.71
N GLU A 33 7.99 7.80 -1.79
CA GLU A 33 7.47 8.28 -3.05
C GLU A 33 6.47 7.30 -3.64
N VAL A 34 5.36 7.83 -4.12
CA VAL A 34 4.29 7.06 -4.73
C VAL A 34 4.01 7.58 -6.13
N THR A 35 3.82 6.68 -7.08
CA THR A 35 3.48 6.99 -8.45
C THR A 35 2.06 6.52 -8.73
N LEU A 36 1.22 7.43 -9.21
CA LEU A 36 -0.14 7.14 -9.63
C LEU A 36 -0.20 7.07 -11.15
N SER A 37 -0.82 6.02 -11.67
CA SER A 37 -1.03 5.85 -13.11
C SER A 37 -2.50 5.50 -13.35
N GLY A 38 -2.99 5.80 -14.54
CA GLY A 38 -4.36 5.46 -14.94
C GLY A 38 -5.31 6.64 -14.90
N GLY A 39 -6.57 6.36 -15.14
CA GLY A 39 -7.59 7.39 -15.23
C GLY A 39 -7.38 8.31 -16.41
N SER A 40 -7.83 9.56 -16.28
CA SER A 40 -7.68 10.57 -17.32
C SER A 40 -6.31 11.26 -17.31
N GLY A 41 -5.49 10.97 -16.31
CA GLY A 41 -4.21 11.65 -16.11
C GLY A 41 -4.31 12.97 -15.36
N ARG A 42 -5.53 13.39 -15.00
CA ARG A 42 -5.74 14.64 -14.26
C ARG A 42 -5.68 14.47 -12.76
N ALA A 43 -5.95 13.27 -12.28
CA ALA A 43 -5.90 12.99 -10.85
C ALA A 43 -4.45 12.80 -10.42
N SER A 44 -4.16 13.20 -9.19
CA SER A 44 -2.86 12.95 -8.59
C SER A 44 -3.02 12.70 -7.11
N VAL A 45 -1.98 12.13 -6.50
CA VAL A 45 -1.89 11.95 -5.06
C VAL A 45 -0.61 12.62 -4.58
N GLU A 46 -0.58 13.03 -3.32
CA GLU A 46 0.62 13.66 -2.78
C GLU A 46 1.77 12.67 -2.71
N SER A 47 2.96 13.12 -3.09
CA SER A 47 4.18 12.33 -3.03
C SER A 47 5.34 13.24 -2.56
N PRO A 48 6.14 12.80 -1.58
CA PRO A 48 6.02 11.53 -0.88
C PRO A 48 4.79 11.49 0.04
N CYS A 49 4.32 10.29 0.32
CA CYS A 49 3.22 10.08 1.25
C CYS A 49 3.73 9.45 2.55
N LYS A 50 2.90 9.54 3.58
CA LYS A 50 3.21 8.94 4.88
C LYS A 50 2.91 7.46 4.86
N VAL A 51 3.79 6.68 5.49
CA VAL A 51 3.62 5.23 5.64
C VAL A 51 3.90 4.87 7.08
N MET A 52 3.00 4.10 7.67
CA MET A 52 3.19 3.51 8.98
C MET A 52 3.46 2.03 8.81
N ILE A 53 4.55 1.55 9.40
CA ILE A 53 4.88 0.11 9.38
C ILE A 53 4.72 -0.43 10.79
N ALA A 54 3.90 -1.45 10.93
CA ALA A 54 3.63 -2.12 12.19
C ALA A 54 3.50 -3.62 11.94
N ASP A 55 4.24 -4.41 12.69
CA ASP A 55 4.24 -5.87 12.56
C ASP A 55 4.51 -6.34 11.13
N GLY A 56 5.40 -5.64 10.44
CA GLY A 56 5.79 -5.96 9.08
C GLY A 56 4.77 -5.54 8.02
N GLN A 57 3.69 -4.88 8.41
CA GLN A 57 2.65 -4.43 7.48
C GLN A 57 2.69 -2.92 7.32
N ALA A 58 2.62 -2.47 6.08
CA ALA A 58 2.67 -1.06 5.75
C ALA A 58 1.28 -0.51 5.44
N THR A 59 0.96 0.65 6.00
CA THR A 59 -0.27 1.39 5.72
C THR A 59 0.12 2.77 5.25
N ALA A 60 -0.33 3.17 4.07
CA ALA A 60 -0.02 4.47 3.51
C ALA A 60 -1.21 5.43 3.65
N THR A 61 -0.91 6.70 3.86
CA THR A 61 -1.90 7.77 3.83
C THR A 61 -1.89 8.38 2.44
N ILE A 62 -2.97 8.17 1.70
CA ILE A 62 -3.11 8.66 0.33
C ILE A 62 -3.96 9.91 0.34
N ILE A 63 -3.40 11.03 -0.12
CA ILE A 63 -4.10 12.30 -0.20
C ILE A 63 -4.27 12.65 -1.67
N TRP A 64 -5.51 12.63 -2.14
CA TRP A 64 -5.83 12.94 -3.52
C TRP A 64 -5.77 14.44 -3.79
N SER A 65 -5.75 14.80 -5.06
CA SER A 65 -5.73 16.21 -5.49
C SER A 65 -7.11 16.86 -5.45
N SER A 66 -8.13 16.16 -4.96
CA SER A 66 -9.52 16.62 -4.95
C SER A 66 -10.24 16.15 -3.71
N PRO A 67 -11.24 16.90 -3.22
CA PRO A 67 -12.07 16.48 -2.08
C PRO A 67 -13.27 15.61 -2.49
N PHE A 68 -13.36 15.21 -3.77
CA PHE A 68 -14.54 14.55 -4.32
C PHE A 68 -14.43 13.03 -4.45
N TYR A 69 -13.42 12.40 -3.90
CA TYR A 69 -13.32 10.96 -3.88
C TYR A 69 -14.07 10.40 -2.68
N GLU A 70 -15.07 9.56 -2.95
CA GLU A 70 -15.96 9.03 -1.93
C GLU A 70 -15.41 7.80 -1.23
N TYR A 71 -14.69 6.95 -1.96
CA TYR A 71 -14.08 5.73 -1.41
C TYR A 71 -13.04 5.19 -2.39
N MET A 72 -12.22 4.29 -1.88
CA MET A 72 -11.28 3.52 -2.69
C MET A 72 -11.59 2.05 -2.54
N LEU A 73 -11.29 1.28 -3.59
CA LEU A 73 -11.39 -0.18 -3.57
C LEU A 73 -10.01 -0.77 -3.86
N ILE A 74 -9.63 -1.75 -3.05
CA ILE A 74 -8.47 -2.59 -3.31
C ILE A 74 -8.97 -4.02 -3.24
N GLY A 75 -8.99 -4.69 -4.42
CA GLY A 75 -9.69 -5.95 -4.53
C GLY A 75 -11.16 -5.74 -4.22
N GLN A 76 -11.68 -6.44 -3.22
CA GLN A 76 -13.07 -6.32 -2.80
C GLN A 76 -13.24 -5.49 -1.53
N THR A 77 -12.16 -4.95 -1.01
CA THR A 77 -12.19 -4.16 0.22
C THR A 77 -12.39 -2.70 -0.07
N ARG A 78 -13.37 -2.12 0.59
CA ARG A 78 -13.70 -0.70 0.47
C ARG A 78 -13.07 0.10 1.59
N TYR A 79 -12.45 1.23 1.24
CA TYR A 79 -11.83 2.15 2.19
C TYR A 79 -12.55 3.48 2.13
N GLU A 80 -12.98 3.97 3.29
CA GLU A 80 -13.66 5.25 3.41
C GLU A 80 -12.65 6.36 3.69
N PRO A 81 -12.97 7.62 3.33
CA PRO A 81 -12.09 8.74 3.65
C PRO A 81 -11.95 8.91 5.15
N VAL A 82 -10.76 9.34 5.57
CA VAL A 82 -10.46 9.56 7.00
C VAL A 82 -10.40 11.04 7.39
N GLN A 83 -10.47 11.96 6.41
CA GLN A 83 -10.46 13.38 6.70
C GLN A 83 -11.87 13.91 6.99
N GLU A 84 -11.96 14.98 7.76
CA GLU A 84 -13.22 15.68 8.00
C GLU A 84 -13.41 16.82 7.00
N GLU A 85 -12.33 17.40 6.50
CA GLU A 85 -12.36 18.46 5.50
C GLU A 85 -11.09 18.40 4.65
N GLY A 86 -11.08 19.14 3.53
CA GLY A 86 -9.96 19.17 2.62
C GLY A 86 -10.00 18.03 1.59
N ASN A 87 -8.87 17.77 0.97
CA ASN A 87 -8.78 16.76 -0.06
C ASN A 87 -9.00 15.36 0.48
N SER A 88 -9.56 14.49 -0.36
CA SER A 88 -9.91 13.14 0.05
C SER A 88 -8.67 12.36 0.49
N THR A 89 -8.70 11.84 1.70
CA THR A 89 -7.57 11.17 2.34
C THR A 89 -7.98 9.77 2.77
N PHE A 90 -7.14 8.79 2.43
CA PHE A 90 -7.41 7.38 2.73
C PHE A 90 -6.20 6.74 3.38
N GLU A 91 -6.44 5.79 4.27
CA GLU A 91 -5.39 4.95 4.82
C GLU A 91 -5.59 3.55 4.25
N ILE A 92 -4.60 3.07 3.49
CA ILE A 92 -4.71 1.79 2.78
C ILE A 92 -3.48 0.93 3.04
N PRO A 93 -3.65 -0.41 3.07
CA PRO A 93 -2.50 -1.30 3.12
C PRO A 93 -1.76 -1.25 1.79
N VAL A 94 -0.43 -1.28 1.84
CA VAL A 94 0.39 -1.18 0.64
C VAL A 94 1.50 -2.20 0.64
N VAL A 95 1.97 -2.52 -0.57
CA VAL A 95 3.19 -3.29 -0.79
C VAL A 95 4.17 -2.42 -1.56
N PHE A 96 5.46 -2.61 -1.32
CA PHE A 96 6.48 -1.81 -1.97
C PHE A 96 6.96 -2.46 -3.26
N ASP A 97 7.35 -1.61 -4.22
CA ASP A 97 8.01 -2.02 -5.46
C ASP A 97 7.18 -2.93 -6.35
N GLU A 98 5.85 -2.87 -6.20
CA GLU A 98 4.91 -3.60 -7.04
C GLU A 98 3.80 -2.66 -7.47
N GLU A 99 3.25 -2.91 -8.64
CA GLU A 99 2.10 -2.18 -9.11
C GLU A 99 0.85 -2.69 -8.41
N MET A 100 0.14 -1.80 -7.71
CA MET A 100 -1.09 -2.13 -7.01
C MET A 100 -2.27 -1.61 -7.80
N ALA A 101 -3.16 -2.50 -8.20
CA ALA A 101 -4.41 -2.11 -8.83
C ALA A 101 -5.38 -1.61 -7.77
N VAL A 102 -5.83 -0.38 -7.90
CA VAL A 102 -6.80 0.23 -7.00
C VAL A 102 -7.89 0.92 -7.83
N SER A 103 -9.02 1.18 -7.23
CA SER A 103 -10.07 1.98 -7.86
C SER A 103 -10.50 3.05 -6.89
N ALA A 104 -10.98 4.16 -7.40
CA ALA A 104 -11.50 5.25 -6.58
C ALA A 104 -12.76 5.81 -7.21
N SER A 105 -13.76 6.06 -6.39
CA SER A 105 -15.02 6.64 -6.86
C SER A 105 -15.00 8.14 -6.63
N THR A 106 -15.22 8.91 -7.69
CA THR A 106 -15.25 10.36 -7.62
C THR A 106 -16.62 10.90 -8.03
N ILE A 107 -17.06 11.96 -7.36
CA ILE A 107 -18.30 12.67 -7.68
C ILE A 107 -18.03 14.05 -8.29
N ALA A 108 -16.80 14.30 -8.71
CA ALA A 108 -16.42 15.59 -9.28
C ALA A 108 -17.22 15.98 -10.52
N MET A 109 -17.80 15.02 -11.23
CA MET A 109 -18.52 15.24 -12.48
C MET A 109 -20.04 15.08 -12.33
N SER A 110 -20.58 15.40 -11.18
CA SER A 110 -22.00 15.35 -10.84
C SER A 110 -22.62 13.96 -10.71
N GLU A 111 -21.96 12.93 -11.26
CA GLU A 111 -22.36 11.54 -11.10
C GLU A 111 -21.17 10.74 -10.59
N PRO A 112 -21.40 9.72 -9.76
CA PRO A 112 -20.29 8.88 -9.29
C PRO A 112 -19.63 8.11 -10.44
N HIS A 113 -18.31 8.16 -10.50
CA HIS A 113 -17.51 7.40 -11.46
C HIS A 113 -16.45 6.62 -10.71
N LEU A 114 -16.45 5.31 -10.90
CA LEU A 114 -15.40 4.45 -10.38
C LEU A 114 -14.29 4.37 -11.43
N VAL A 115 -13.09 4.82 -11.08
CA VAL A 115 -11.96 4.90 -12.00
C VAL A 115 -10.86 3.98 -11.50
N ASP A 116 -10.27 3.22 -12.42
CA ASP A 116 -9.18 2.31 -12.11
C ASP A 116 -7.84 3.03 -12.20
N TYR A 117 -7.01 2.79 -11.20
CA TYR A 117 -5.67 3.37 -11.09
C TYR A 117 -4.66 2.30 -10.70
N THR A 118 -3.40 2.63 -10.87
CA THR A 118 -2.28 1.83 -10.38
C THR A 118 -1.41 2.70 -9.48
N LEU A 119 -1.07 2.17 -8.30
CA LEU A 119 -0.16 2.82 -7.37
C LEU A 119 1.11 1.99 -7.24
N ARG A 120 2.25 2.68 -7.20
CA ARG A 120 3.53 2.04 -6.95
C ARG A 120 4.29 2.85 -5.91
N PHE A 121 4.74 2.16 -4.87
CA PHE A 121 5.49 2.76 -3.76
C PHE A 121 6.94 2.31 -3.85
N ASP A 122 7.86 3.26 -3.94
CA ASP A 122 9.29 2.97 -4.15
C ASP A 122 10.02 2.85 -2.81
N SER A 123 10.37 1.63 -2.41
CA SER A 123 11.01 1.37 -1.13
C SER A 123 12.38 2.05 -1.00
N LYS A 124 13.03 2.39 -2.11
CA LYS A 124 14.31 3.09 -2.08
C LYS A 124 14.19 4.51 -1.56
N THR A 125 12.98 5.07 -1.55
CA THR A 125 12.72 6.43 -1.10
C THR A 125 12.20 6.50 0.33
N LEU A 126 12.15 5.38 1.05
CA LEU A 126 11.71 5.34 2.44
C LEU A 126 12.65 6.14 3.35
N PHE A 127 12.05 7.02 4.15
CA PHE A 127 12.78 7.83 5.12
C PHE A 127 12.14 7.76 6.48
#